data_f0bb00ef14a20450c2e9cd52cc136b05
#
_entry.id   f0bb00ef14a20450c2e9cd52cc136b05
#
_cell.length_a   1.000
_cell.length_b   1.000
_cell.length_c   1.000
_cell.angle_alpha   90.00
_cell.angle_beta   90.00
_cell.angle_gamma   90.00
#
_symmetry.space_group_name_H-M   'P 1'
#
loop_
_entity.id
_entity.type
_entity.pdbx_description
1 polymer ?
#
loop_
_entity_poly.entity_id
_entity_poly.type
_entity_poly.pdbx_seq_one_letter_code
_entity_poly.pdbx_strand_id
1 'polypeptide(L)'
;MKKKNEKDVTYLSDLPDDLIDKRLKEFEAIKQANIEAHLVGRRIVVCDAQAGFILHKNGFFGKPLGIRKPKLIKYNTLYELSFYEALYLLENKAITIKHNDKELSAKDIREIAAQMIDDFEAKYRVYCDLRSKGFIVKTGLKYGADFVVYVYGPGIDHSPFVVSVFSPNTELRGQDFLRAGRLSWSVRKRWILACVYNDNIGYLMFEWNKDLST
;
A
#
# COMPACT_ATOMS: atom_id res chain seq x y z
N MET A 1 -22.60 12.65 15.04
CA MET A 1 -22.26 11.90 13.82
C MET A 1 -21.89 10.49 14.24
N LYS A 2 -22.66 9.46 13.85
CA LYS A 2 -22.34 8.05 14.11
C LYS A 2 -21.05 7.73 13.33
N LYS A 3 -19.99 7.27 14.02
CA LYS A 3 -18.83 6.69 13.36
C LYS A 3 -19.34 5.51 12.51
N LYS A 4 -19.29 5.62 11.17
CA LYS A 4 -19.47 4.46 10.30
C LYS A 4 -18.44 3.42 10.74
N ASN A 5 -18.91 2.26 11.17
CA ASN A 5 -18.05 1.20 11.68
C ASN A 5 -17.22 0.61 10.54
N GLU A 6 -16.01 0.16 10.85
CA GLU A 6 -15.13 -0.64 9.96
C GLU A 6 -15.86 -1.81 9.26
N LYS A 7 -17.00 -2.23 9.82
CA LYS A 7 -17.86 -3.30 9.29
C LYS A 7 -18.65 -2.92 8.03
N ASP A 8 -18.68 -1.63 7.68
CA ASP A 8 -19.52 -1.15 6.57
C ASP A 8 -18.83 -1.21 5.21
N VAL A 9 -17.49 -1.38 5.16
CA VAL A 9 -16.74 -1.58 3.91
C VAL A 9 -16.56 -3.06 3.65
N THR A 10 -17.45 -3.60 2.85
CA THR A 10 -17.50 -5.03 2.49
C THR A 10 -16.73 -5.31 1.20
N TYR A 11 -16.76 -4.37 0.25
CA TYR A 11 -16.14 -4.48 -1.07
C TYR A 11 -15.18 -3.31 -1.33
N LEU A 12 -14.30 -3.46 -2.33
CA LEU A 12 -13.40 -2.38 -2.76
C LEU A 12 -14.14 -1.17 -3.37
N SER A 13 -15.41 -1.33 -3.72
CA SER A 13 -16.28 -0.26 -4.24
C SER A 13 -16.96 0.57 -3.14
N ASP A 14 -16.89 0.14 -1.88
CA ASP A 14 -17.72 0.70 -0.81
C ASP A 14 -17.10 1.90 -0.09
N LEU A 15 -15.99 2.43 -0.61
CA LEU A 15 -15.33 3.57 0.03
C LEU A 15 -16.22 4.82 -0.11
N PRO A 16 -16.51 5.53 0.99
CA PRO A 16 -17.32 6.75 0.93
C PRO A 16 -16.64 7.86 0.14
N ASP A 17 -17.40 8.63 -0.66
CA ASP A 17 -16.89 9.71 -1.49
C ASP A 17 -16.20 10.80 -0.66
N ASP A 18 -16.70 11.12 0.53
CA ASP A 18 -16.09 12.07 1.46
C ASP A 18 -14.69 11.66 1.90
N LEU A 19 -14.42 10.36 1.95
CA LEU A 19 -13.09 9.84 2.26
C LEU A 19 -12.15 9.96 1.06
N ILE A 20 -12.65 9.77 -0.15
CA ILE A 20 -11.89 9.97 -1.40
C ILE A 20 -11.48 11.45 -1.50
N ASP A 21 -12.40 12.37 -1.32
CA ASP A 21 -12.12 13.82 -1.32
C ASP A 21 -11.09 14.22 -0.25
N LYS A 22 -11.20 13.62 0.93
CA LYS A 22 -10.21 13.81 1.98
C LYS A 22 -8.82 13.34 1.53
N ARG A 23 -8.71 12.18 0.88
CA ARG A 23 -7.43 11.65 0.38
C ARG A 23 -6.80 12.56 -0.67
N LEU A 24 -7.60 13.12 -1.55
CA LEU A 24 -7.12 14.09 -2.54
C LEU A 24 -6.52 15.33 -1.86
N LYS A 25 -7.20 15.90 -0.87
CA LYS A 25 -6.70 17.07 -0.11
C LYS A 25 -5.42 16.73 0.67
N GLU A 26 -5.37 15.56 1.30
CA GLU A 26 -4.17 15.06 2.00
C GLU A 26 -2.99 14.93 1.02
N PHE A 27 -3.24 14.44 -0.19
CA PHE A 27 -2.21 14.26 -1.21
C PHE A 27 -1.69 15.61 -1.77
N GLU A 28 -2.55 16.60 -1.98
CA GLU A 28 -2.12 17.95 -2.36
C GLU A 28 -1.23 18.59 -1.29
N ALA A 29 -1.48 18.36 -0.01
CA ALA A 29 -0.60 18.84 1.07
C ALA A 29 0.80 18.22 0.99
N ILE A 30 0.93 16.99 0.51
CA ILE A 30 2.23 16.34 0.28
C ILE A 30 2.96 17.04 -0.88
N LYS A 31 2.28 17.28 -2.01
CA LYS A 31 2.89 17.95 -3.18
C LYS A 31 3.45 19.34 -2.87
N GLN A 32 2.77 20.08 -2.00
CA GLN A 32 3.20 21.42 -1.59
C GLN A 32 4.44 21.40 -0.67
N ALA A 33 4.79 20.27 -0.11
CA ALA A 33 5.87 20.18 0.88
C ALA A 33 7.27 20.03 0.28
N ASN A 34 7.42 19.90 -1.05
CA ASN A 34 8.71 19.77 -1.76
C ASN A 34 9.65 18.74 -1.11
N ILE A 35 9.19 17.53 -0.94
CA ILE A 35 9.88 16.48 -0.20
C ILE A 35 10.96 15.82 -1.06
N GLU A 36 12.17 15.74 -0.50
CA GLU A 36 13.30 15.00 -1.07
C GLU A 36 13.50 13.67 -0.35
N ALA A 37 13.64 12.59 -1.13
CA ALA A 37 14.01 11.26 -0.66
C ALA A 37 15.34 10.83 -1.27
N HIS A 38 16.03 9.88 -0.64
CA HIS A 38 17.32 9.40 -1.08
C HIS A 38 17.31 7.87 -1.22
N LEU A 39 17.87 7.38 -2.32
CA LEU A 39 18.19 5.97 -2.47
C LEU A 39 19.52 5.68 -1.77
N VAL A 40 19.50 4.91 -0.69
CA VAL A 40 20.64 4.49 0.09
C VAL A 40 20.72 2.97 0.10
N GLY A 41 21.65 2.41 -0.65
CA GLY A 41 21.74 0.97 -0.90
C GLY A 41 20.45 0.46 -1.58
N ARG A 42 19.66 -0.33 -0.86
CA ARG A 42 18.38 -0.89 -1.35
C ARG A 42 17.15 -0.27 -0.69
N ARG A 43 17.28 0.92 -0.11
CA ARG A 43 16.21 1.59 0.64
C ARG A 43 16.01 2.99 0.12
N ILE A 44 14.76 3.42 0.08
CA ILE A 44 14.41 4.81 -0.21
C ILE A 44 14.02 5.46 1.11
N VAL A 45 14.77 6.48 1.51
CA VAL A 45 14.62 7.13 2.81
C VAL A 45 14.40 8.63 2.67
N VAL A 46 13.55 9.18 3.52
CA VAL A 46 13.37 10.61 3.72
C VAL A 46 14.12 10.99 4.99
N CYS A 47 15.15 11.81 4.82
CA CYS A 47 16.07 12.18 5.92
C CYS A 47 15.46 13.24 6.84
N ASP A 48 14.68 14.16 6.30
CA ASP A 48 13.97 15.17 7.08
C ASP A 48 12.79 14.54 7.83
N ALA A 49 12.84 14.59 9.15
CA ALA A 49 11.79 14.04 10.01
C ALA A 49 10.45 14.76 9.87
N GLN A 50 10.45 16.05 9.50
CA GLN A 50 9.22 16.80 9.25
C GLN A 50 8.59 16.39 7.92
N ALA A 51 9.37 16.29 6.86
CA ALA A 51 8.95 15.79 5.56
C ALA A 51 8.41 14.36 5.66
N GLY A 52 9.12 13.47 6.36
CA GLY A 52 8.66 12.11 6.63
C GLY A 52 7.35 12.05 7.40
N PHE A 53 7.16 12.94 8.38
CA PHE A 53 5.90 13.04 9.12
C PHE A 53 4.74 13.55 8.23
N ILE A 54 4.99 14.51 7.34
CA ILE A 54 3.99 14.99 6.37
C ILE A 54 3.51 13.84 5.50
N LEU A 55 4.40 13.02 4.95
CA LEU A 55 4.07 11.83 4.17
C LEU A 55 3.24 10.83 4.98
N HIS A 56 3.66 10.57 6.22
CA HIS A 56 2.98 9.61 7.08
C HIS A 56 1.59 10.09 7.53
N LYS A 57 1.46 11.37 7.87
CA LYS A 57 0.20 11.97 8.31
C LYS A 57 -0.83 12.06 7.19
N ASN A 58 -0.40 12.42 5.98
CA ASN A 58 -1.28 12.74 4.85
C ASN A 58 -1.46 11.57 3.85
N GLY A 59 -1.32 10.35 4.27
CA GLY A 59 -1.57 9.20 3.38
C GLY A 59 -0.88 7.92 3.84
N PHE A 60 -0.30 7.93 5.04
CA PHE A 60 0.45 6.80 5.61
C PHE A 60 1.62 6.34 4.73
N PHE A 61 2.16 7.22 3.89
CA PHE A 61 3.37 6.91 3.15
C PHE A 61 4.57 6.85 4.07
N GLY A 62 5.43 5.88 3.82
CA GLY A 62 6.61 5.63 4.61
C GLY A 62 6.34 5.09 6.02
N LYS A 63 7.43 4.74 6.67
CA LYS A 63 7.43 4.24 8.05
C LYS A 63 8.65 4.81 8.77
N PRO A 64 8.49 5.39 9.99
CA PRO A 64 9.62 5.84 10.77
C PRO A 64 10.53 4.66 11.14
N LEU A 65 11.83 4.78 10.88
CA LEU A 65 12.81 3.73 11.15
C LEU A 65 12.89 3.42 12.64
N GLY A 66 13.02 2.14 12.96
CA GLY A 66 13.08 1.65 14.34
C GLY A 66 11.74 1.58 15.07
N ILE A 67 10.67 2.13 14.51
CA ILE A 67 9.34 2.15 15.15
C ILE A 67 8.46 1.03 14.61
N ARG A 68 8.16 0.04 15.44
CA ARG A 68 7.40 -1.15 15.02
C ARG A 68 5.92 -0.87 14.71
N LYS A 69 5.28 -0.03 15.53
CA LYS A 69 3.86 0.35 15.39
C LYS A 69 3.74 1.88 15.51
N PRO A 70 4.05 2.63 14.44
CA PRO A 70 4.01 4.08 14.50
C PRO A 70 2.58 4.59 14.71
N LYS A 71 2.46 5.61 15.55
CA LYS A 71 1.24 6.42 15.68
C LYS A 71 1.34 7.63 14.75
N LEU A 72 0.26 8.39 14.60
CA LEU A 72 0.24 9.62 13.82
C LEU A 72 0.84 10.80 14.63
N ILE A 73 2.07 10.62 15.08
CA ILE A 73 2.89 11.66 15.73
C ILE A 73 4.21 11.80 14.99
N LYS A 74 4.85 12.94 15.12
CA LYS A 74 6.20 13.15 14.57
C LYS A 74 7.23 12.36 15.38
N TYR A 75 8.02 11.57 14.68
CA TYR A 75 9.20 10.89 15.22
C TYR A 75 10.46 11.59 14.71
N ASN A 76 11.44 11.82 15.58
CA ASN A 76 12.72 12.39 15.18
C ASN A 76 13.65 11.30 14.65
N THR A 77 13.28 10.72 13.50
CA THR A 77 14.01 9.65 12.81
C THR A 77 13.75 9.72 11.31
N LEU A 78 14.54 9.00 10.54
CA LEU A 78 14.33 8.81 9.10
C LEU A 78 13.02 8.07 8.84
N TYR A 79 12.41 8.32 7.68
CA TYR A 79 11.25 7.55 7.20
C TYR A 79 11.63 6.75 5.96
N GLU A 80 11.35 5.46 5.98
CA GLU A 80 11.59 4.55 4.87
C GLU A 80 10.32 4.39 4.03
N LEU A 81 10.43 4.60 2.73
CA LEU A 81 9.40 4.34 1.73
C LEU A 81 9.61 2.95 1.12
N SER A 82 8.55 2.21 0.89
CA SER A 82 8.60 1.08 -0.03
C SER A 82 8.78 1.56 -1.46
N PHE A 83 9.28 0.71 -2.37
CA PHE A 83 9.41 1.05 -3.79
C PHE A 83 8.07 1.42 -4.43
N TYR A 84 6.98 0.79 -4.02
CA TYR A 84 5.63 1.15 -4.49
C TYR A 84 5.23 2.56 -4.07
N GLU A 85 5.46 2.93 -2.82
CA GLU A 85 5.17 4.27 -2.29
C GLU A 85 6.04 5.33 -2.97
N ALA A 86 7.34 5.05 -3.08
CA ALA A 86 8.30 5.97 -3.66
C ALA A 86 8.00 6.26 -5.13
N LEU A 87 7.76 5.22 -5.93
CA LEU A 87 7.44 5.35 -7.34
C LEU A 87 6.10 6.08 -7.54
N TYR A 88 5.07 5.75 -6.76
CA TYR A 88 3.77 6.41 -6.81
C TYR A 88 3.88 7.92 -6.51
N LEU A 89 4.62 8.28 -5.46
CA LEU A 89 4.85 9.68 -5.10
C LEU A 89 5.67 10.43 -6.17
N LEU A 90 6.69 9.79 -6.72
CA LEU A 90 7.54 10.36 -7.78
C LEU A 90 6.76 10.63 -9.06
N GLU A 91 5.98 9.66 -9.55
CA GLU A 91 5.17 9.80 -10.77
C GLU A 91 4.08 10.87 -10.63
N ASN A 92 3.55 11.04 -9.42
CA ASN A 92 2.58 12.10 -9.11
C ASN A 92 3.24 13.44 -8.75
N LYS A 93 4.57 13.57 -8.93
CA LYS A 93 5.35 14.79 -8.67
C LYS A 93 5.21 15.29 -7.22
N ALA A 94 5.05 14.37 -6.28
CA ALA A 94 4.90 14.66 -4.86
C ALA A 94 6.23 14.63 -4.11
N ILE A 95 7.23 13.96 -4.66
CA ILE A 95 8.61 13.92 -4.14
C ILE A 95 9.62 13.93 -5.28
N THR A 96 10.87 14.29 -4.96
CA THR A 96 12.05 13.97 -5.76
C THR A 96 12.87 12.87 -5.10
N ILE A 97 13.58 12.06 -5.89
CA ILE A 97 14.44 10.99 -5.36
C ILE A 97 15.85 11.18 -5.89
N LYS A 98 16.84 11.20 -5.02
CA LYS A 98 18.25 11.35 -5.39
C LYS A 98 19.08 10.13 -5.00
N HIS A 99 20.13 9.90 -5.75
CA HIS A 99 21.21 8.97 -5.42
C HIS A 99 22.55 9.63 -5.75
N ASN A 100 23.41 9.83 -4.74
CA ASN A 100 24.68 10.54 -4.89
C ASN A 100 24.52 11.89 -5.64
N ASP A 101 23.61 12.73 -5.18
CA ASP A 101 23.24 14.05 -5.74
C ASP A 101 22.63 14.04 -7.15
N LYS A 102 22.52 12.87 -7.78
CA LYS A 102 21.82 12.72 -9.06
C LYS A 102 20.34 12.40 -8.83
N GLU A 103 19.48 13.18 -9.47
CA GLU A 103 18.03 12.89 -9.46
C GLU A 103 17.71 11.64 -10.27
N LEU A 104 16.90 10.75 -9.69
CA LEU A 104 16.45 9.52 -10.31
C LEU A 104 15.07 9.73 -10.94
N SER A 105 14.92 9.21 -12.17
CA SER A 105 13.64 9.17 -12.87
C SER A 105 12.76 8.02 -12.38
N ALA A 106 11.48 8.07 -12.73
CA ALA A 106 10.57 6.95 -12.49
C ALA A 106 11.04 5.65 -13.15
N LYS A 107 11.71 5.75 -14.31
CA LYS A 107 12.29 4.60 -15.02
C LYS A 107 13.41 3.97 -14.18
N ASP A 108 14.32 4.78 -13.64
CA ASP A 108 15.41 4.28 -12.79
C ASP A 108 14.88 3.53 -11.56
N ILE A 109 13.85 4.07 -10.91
CA ILE A 109 13.22 3.43 -9.74
C ILE A 109 12.53 2.12 -10.12
N ARG A 110 11.87 2.04 -11.30
CA ARG A 110 11.25 0.81 -11.81
C ARG A 110 12.30 -0.27 -12.05
N GLU A 111 13.39 0.07 -12.72
CA GLU A 111 14.47 -0.86 -13.02
C GLU A 111 15.12 -1.42 -11.74
N ILE A 112 15.37 -0.57 -10.76
CA ILE A 112 15.91 -0.98 -9.45
C ILE A 112 14.91 -1.89 -8.72
N ALA A 113 13.64 -1.52 -8.69
CA ALA A 113 12.61 -2.28 -8.00
C ALA A 113 12.38 -3.65 -8.64
N ALA A 114 12.41 -3.74 -9.98
CA ALA A 114 12.24 -5.00 -10.71
C ALA A 114 13.37 -6.01 -10.45
N GLN A 115 14.56 -5.54 -10.11
CA GLN A 115 15.67 -6.41 -9.70
C GLN A 115 15.51 -7.00 -8.30
N MET A 116 14.58 -6.44 -7.49
CA MET A 116 14.42 -6.80 -6.07
C MET A 116 13.08 -7.45 -5.75
N ILE A 117 12.09 -7.23 -6.61
CA ILE A 117 10.71 -7.61 -6.35
C ILE A 117 10.17 -8.31 -7.60
N ASP A 118 9.89 -9.59 -7.47
CA ASP A 118 9.28 -10.37 -8.53
C ASP A 118 7.91 -9.79 -8.90
N ASP A 119 7.60 -9.75 -10.20
CA ASP A 119 6.36 -9.20 -10.75
C ASP A 119 6.08 -7.75 -10.29
N PHE A 120 7.13 -6.94 -10.08
CA PHE A 120 7.01 -5.58 -9.56
C PHE A 120 5.97 -4.76 -10.30
N GLU A 121 5.97 -4.79 -11.63
CA GLU A 121 5.07 -3.97 -12.45
C GLU A 121 3.60 -4.34 -12.26
N ALA A 122 3.28 -5.64 -12.21
CA ALA A 122 1.92 -6.10 -11.94
C ALA A 122 1.46 -5.66 -10.52
N LYS A 123 2.34 -5.83 -9.53
CA LYS A 123 2.07 -5.40 -8.15
C LYS A 123 1.93 -3.88 -8.03
N TYR A 124 2.76 -3.13 -8.74
CA TYR A 124 2.68 -1.67 -8.76
C TYR A 124 1.37 -1.16 -9.37
N ARG A 125 0.91 -1.78 -10.45
CA ARG A 125 -0.39 -1.45 -11.06
C ARG A 125 -1.55 -1.66 -10.07
N VAL A 126 -1.56 -2.78 -9.35
CA VAL A 126 -2.55 -3.05 -8.30
C VAL A 126 -2.43 -2.04 -7.16
N TYR A 127 -1.20 -1.68 -6.76
CA TYR A 127 -0.96 -0.64 -5.76
C TYR A 127 -1.58 0.70 -6.18
N CYS A 128 -1.33 1.13 -7.42
CA CYS A 128 -1.87 2.38 -7.96
C CYS A 128 -3.40 2.37 -8.03
N ASP A 129 -3.99 1.27 -8.50
CA ASP A 129 -5.44 1.13 -8.59
C ASP A 129 -6.13 1.21 -7.21
N LEU A 130 -5.58 0.52 -6.21
CA LEU A 130 -6.10 0.58 -4.84
C LEU A 130 -5.94 1.97 -4.22
N ARG A 131 -4.82 2.66 -4.51
CA ARG A 131 -4.59 4.03 -4.07
C ARG A 131 -5.54 5.03 -4.73
N SER A 132 -5.79 4.88 -6.04
CA SER A 132 -6.72 5.76 -6.77
C SER A 132 -8.17 5.64 -6.26
N LYS A 133 -8.54 4.45 -5.77
CA LYS A 133 -9.81 4.21 -5.08
C LYS A 133 -9.87 4.81 -3.65
N GLY A 134 -8.78 5.43 -3.16
CA GLY A 134 -8.72 6.10 -1.85
C GLY A 134 -8.27 5.23 -0.67
N PHE A 135 -7.91 3.96 -0.91
CA PHE A 135 -7.42 3.07 0.14
C PHE A 135 -5.99 3.42 0.59
N ILE A 136 -5.69 3.09 1.85
CA ILE A 136 -4.32 3.07 2.34
C ILE A 136 -3.76 1.66 2.13
N VAL A 137 -2.72 1.57 1.30
CA VAL A 137 -2.08 0.32 0.91
C VAL A 137 -0.71 0.22 1.55
N LYS A 138 -0.46 -0.87 2.26
CA LYS A 138 0.84 -1.18 2.87
C LYS A 138 1.28 -2.60 2.47
N THR A 139 2.56 -2.90 2.67
CA THR A 139 3.09 -4.24 2.38
C THR A 139 2.41 -5.30 3.25
N GLY A 140 1.99 -6.39 2.61
CA GLY A 140 1.25 -7.50 3.22
C GLY A 140 2.11 -8.66 3.71
N LEU A 141 3.45 -8.55 3.67
CA LEU A 141 4.40 -9.62 3.94
C LEU A 141 4.11 -10.37 5.26
N LYS A 142 3.72 -9.66 6.30
CA LYS A 142 3.33 -10.25 7.59
C LYS A 142 2.15 -11.23 7.47
N TYR A 143 1.33 -11.06 6.46
CA TYR A 143 0.16 -11.88 6.19
C TYR A 143 0.37 -12.86 5.02
N GLY A 144 1.61 -13.01 4.53
CA GLY A 144 1.90 -13.84 3.35
C GLY A 144 1.19 -13.39 2.08
N ALA A 145 0.88 -12.10 1.98
CA ALA A 145 0.24 -11.45 0.85
C ALA A 145 1.10 -10.28 0.37
N ASP A 146 0.82 -9.77 -0.83
CA ASP A 146 1.56 -8.62 -1.36
C ASP A 146 1.19 -7.34 -0.63
N PHE A 147 -0.11 -7.12 -0.40
CA PHE A 147 -0.60 -5.92 0.25
C PHE A 147 -1.57 -6.21 1.39
N VAL A 148 -1.61 -5.27 2.32
CA VAL A 148 -2.66 -5.10 3.31
C VAL A 148 -3.32 -3.75 3.08
N VAL A 149 -4.66 -3.73 3.05
CA VAL A 149 -5.46 -2.58 2.63
C VAL A 149 -6.31 -2.10 3.79
N TYR A 150 -6.25 -0.80 4.07
CA TYR A 150 -6.98 -0.13 5.14
C TYR A 150 -7.94 0.91 4.55
N VAL A 151 -9.03 1.16 5.25
CA VAL A 151 -9.97 2.25 4.96
C VAL A 151 -9.43 3.56 5.53
N TYR A 152 -9.09 3.59 6.81
CA TYR A 152 -8.63 4.80 7.50
C TYR A 152 -7.12 4.81 7.74
N GLY A 153 -6.50 3.68 7.99
CA GLY A 153 -5.05 3.53 8.07
C GLY A 153 -4.54 2.76 9.28
N PRO A 154 -3.26 2.34 9.24
CA PRO A 154 -2.63 1.58 10.31
C PRO A 154 -2.72 2.30 11.66
N GLY A 155 -3.22 1.59 12.68
CA GLY A 155 -3.38 2.14 14.03
C GLY A 155 -4.65 2.96 14.25
N ILE A 156 -5.44 3.21 13.20
CA ILE A 156 -6.76 3.85 13.27
C ILE A 156 -7.84 2.78 13.13
N ASP A 157 -7.70 1.91 12.14
CA ASP A 157 -8.61 0.80 11.86
C ASP A 157 -7.88 -0.52 11.73
N HIS A 158 -8.65 -1.61 11.71
CA HIS A 158 -8.18 -2.92 11.29
C HIS A 158 -8.34 -3.04 9.77
N SER A 159 -7.26 -3.42 9.07
CA SER A 159 -7.36 -3.64 7.64
C SER A 159 -8.42 -4.69 7.30
N PRO A 160 -9.44 -4.38 6.50
CA PRO A 160 -10.46 -5.34 6.12
C PRO A 160 -9.96 -6.37 5.09
N PHE A 161 -8.95 -5.99 4.28
CA PHE A 161 -8.50 -6.81 3.16
C PHE A 161 -7.00 -7.11 3.22
N VAL A 162 -6.66 -8.30 2.72
CA VAL A 162 -5.31 -8.67 2.27
C VAL A 162 -5.38 -8.99 0.78
N VAL A 163 -4.38 -8.57 0.01
CA VAL A 163 -4.38 -8.68 -1.44
C VAL A 163 -3.15 -9.43 -1.90
N SER A 164 -3.37 -10.49 -2.66
CA SER A 164 -2.33 -11.19 -3.41
C SER A 164 -2.47 -10.88 -4.89
N VAL A 165 -1.35 -10.55 -5.54
CA VAL A 165 -1.32 -10.17 -6.95
C VAL A 165 -0.86 -11.34 -7.78
N PHE A 166 -1.59 -11.61 -8.86
CA PHE A 166 -1.26 -12.63 -9.84
C PHE A 166 -1.11 -12.00 -11.21
N SER A 167 0.06 -12.22 -11.79
CA SER A 167 0.38 -11.88 -13.17
C SER A 167 0.04 -13.07 -14.10
N PRO A 168 -0.01 -12.87 -15.41
CA PRO A 168 -0.23 -13.96 -16.38
C PRO A 168 0.81 -15.09 -16.26
N ASN A 169 1.99 -14.79 -15.72
CA ASN A 169 3.08 -15.75 -15.54
C ASN A 169 3.02 -16.50 -14.20
N THR A 170 2.07 -16.17 -13.34
CA THR A 170 1.94 -16.78 -12.01
C THR A 170 1.05 -18.02 -12.09
N GLU A 171 1.59 -19.19 -11.78
CA GLU A 171 0.79 -20.40 -11.62
C GLU A 171 0.00 -20.36 -10.32
N LEU A 172 -1.34 -20.43 -10.42
CA LEU A 172 -2.22 -20.61 -9.28
C LEU A 172 -2.35 -22.10 -8.94
N ARG A 173 -1.94 -22.46 -7.75
CA ARG A 173 -2.06 -23.83 -7.23
C ARG A 173 -3.17 -23.91 -6.19
N GLY A 174 -3.84 -25.04 -6.08
CA GLY A 174 -4.86 -25.28 -5.05
C GLY A 174 -4.38 -24.98 -3.62
N GLN A 175 -3.08 -25.18 -3.36
CA GLN A 175 -2.47 -24.87 -2.07
C GLN A 175 -2.45 -23.36 -1.74
N ASP A 176 -2.42 -22.49 -2.75
CA ASP A 176 -2.42 -21.04 -2.55
C ASP A 176 -3.78 -20.58 -2.04
N PHE A 177 -4.86 -21.17 -2.55
CA PHE A 177 -6.22 -20.93 -2.06
C PHE A 177 -6.40 -21.44 -0.63
N LEU A 178 -5.88 -22.62 -0.31
CA LEU A 178 -5.95 -23.18 1.05
C LEU A 178 -5.16 -22.33 2.04
N ARG A 179 -3.96 -21.88 1.66
CA ARG A 179 -3.12 -21.00 2.48
C ARG A 179 -3.82 -19.66 2.73
N ALA A 180 -4.35 -19.04 1.68
CA ALA A 180 -5.04 -17.78 1.76
C ALA A 180 -6.34 -17.87 2.56
N GLY A 181 -7.12 -18.94 2.40
CA GLY A 181 -8.32 -19.19 3.20
C GLY A 181 -8.01 -19.33 4.68
N ARG A 182 -6.99 -20.13 5.05
CA ARG A 182 -6.54 -20.29 6.45
C ARG A 182 -6.05 -18.96 7.05
N LEU A 183 -5.28 -18.21 6.27
CA LEU A 183 -4.76 -16.92 6.71
C LEU A 183 -5.89 -15.93 6.94
N SER A 184 -6.81 -15.79 5.99
CA SER A 184 -7.96 -14.89 6.07
C SER A 184 -8.81 -15.19 7.30
N TRP A 185 -9.04 -16.46 7.58
CA TRP A 185 -9.74 -16.92 8.77
C TRP A 185 -9.02 -16.53 10.05
N SER A 186 -7.72 -16.84 10.16
CA SER A 186 -6.94 -16.60 11.38
C SER A 186 -6.83 -15.12 11.74
N VAL A 187 -6.82 -14.22 10.74
CA VAL A 187 -6.67 -12.77 10.94
C VAL A 187 -7.97 -11.98 10.76
N ARG A 188 -9.09 -12.67 10.52
CA ARG A 188 -10.42 -12.08 10.29
C ARG A 188 -10.41 -11.00 9.19
N LYS A 189 -9.76 -11.30 8.06
CA LYS A 189 -9.65 -10.42 6.89
C LYS A 189 -10.20 -11.13 5.66
N ARG A 190 -10.76 -10.37 4.73
CA ARG A 190 -11.12 -10.88 3.41
C ARG A 190 -9.86 -10.98 2.56
N TRP A 191 -9.71 -12.09 1.88
CA TRP A 191 -8.63 -12.26 0.92
C TRP A 191 -9.11 -11.87 -0.47
N ILE A 192 -8.33 -11.00 -1.12
CA ILE A 192 -8.57 -10.56 -2.49
C ILE A 192 -7.44 -11.07 -3.36
N LEU A 193 -7.81 -11.73 -4.44
CA LEU A 193 -6.95 -12.09 -5.54
C LEU A 193 -7.05 -10.99 -6.60
N ALA A 194 -5.97 -10.26 -6.84
CA ALA A 194 -5.87 -9.29 -7.90
C ALA A 194 -5.19 -9.93 -9.11
N CYS A 195 -5.96 -10.18 -10.17
CA CYS A 195 -5.47 -10.75 -11.41
C CYS A 195 -5.16 -9.63 -12.40
N VAL A 196 -3.89 -9.46 -12.74
CA VAL A 196 -3.45 -8.46 -13.72
C VAL A 196 -3.32 -9.14 -15.07
N TYR A 197 -4.12 -8.71 -16.04
CA TYR A 197 -4.07 -9.23 -17.40
C TYR A 197 -4.14 -8.09 -18.42
N ASN A 198 -3.14 -7.97 -19.27
CA ASN A 198 -2.98 -6.84 -20.20
C ASN A 198 -3.14 -5.50 -19.43
N ASP A 199 -4.11 -4.67 -19.85
CA ASP A 199 -4.38 -3.37 -19.20
C ASP A 199 -5.46 -3.42 -18.12
N ASN A 200 -5.99 -4.60 -17.81
CA ASN A 200 -7.08 -4.78 -16.86
C ASN A 200 -6.60 -5.40 -15.53
N ILE A 201 -7.30 -5.06 -14.46
CA ILE A 201 -7.15 -5.69 -13.14
C ILE A 201 -8.51 -6.25 -12.73
N GLY A 202 -8.59 -7.58 -12.62
CA GLY A 202 -9.73 -8.27 -12.05
C GLY A 202 -9.54 -8.54 -10.57
N TYR A 203 -10.57 -8.35 -9.76
CA TYR A 203 -10.56 -8.65 -8.32
C TYR A 203 -11.53 -9.76 -8.01
N LEU A 204 -11.03 -10.83 -7.39
CA LEU A 204 -11.83 -11.92 -6.84
C LEU A 204 -11.69 -11.88 -5.32
N MET A 205 -12.79 -11.79 -4.61
CA MET A 205 -12.80 -11.80 -3.15
C MET A 205 -13.24 -13.16 -2.64
N PHE A 206 -12.48 -13.69 -1.69
CA PHE A 206 -12.79 -14.92 -1.00
C PHE A 206 -13.17 -14.62 0.44
N GLU A 207 -14.32 -15.12 0.84
CA GLU A 207 -14.83 -15.02 2.20
C GLU A 207 -15.11 -16.42 2.73
N TRP A 208 -14.70 -16.66 3.96
CA TRP A 208 -15.00 -17.92 4.62
C TRP A 208 -16.45 -17.96 5.07
N ASN A 209 -17.22 -18.88 4.53
CA ASN A 209 -18.61 -19.08 4.98
C ASN A 209 -18.63 -19.93 6.25
N LYS A 210 -19.07 -19.33 7.35
CA LYS A 210 -19.17 -19.98 8.67
C LYS A 210 -20.36 -20.93 8.75
N ASP A 211 -21.41 -20.67 7.96
CA ASP A 211 -22.67 -21.41 8.03
C ASP A 211 -22.60 -22.79 7.38
N LEU A 212 -21.49 -23.09 6.67
CA LEU A 212 -21.22 -24.42 6.07
C LEU A 212 -20.30 -25.29 6.94
N SER A 213 -19.86 -24.82 8.10
CA SER A 213 -19.02 -25.55 9.03
C SER A 213 -19.87 -26.18 10.14
N THR A 214 -20.74 -27.12 9.78
CA THR A 214 -21.42 -28.03 10.71
C THR A 214 -20.69 -29.34 10.81
#